data_f12658120ac0c9891e9aab88f8494d97
#
_entry.id   f12658120ac0c9891e9aab88f8494d97
#
_cell.length_a   1.000
_cell.length_b   1.000
_cell.length_c   1.000
_cell.angle_alpha   90.00
_cell.angle_beta   90.00
_cell.angle_gamma   90.00
#
_symmetry.space_group_name_H-M   'P 1'
#
loop_
_entity.id
_entity.type
_entity.pdbx_description
1 polymer ?
#
loop_
_entity_poly.entity_id
_entity_poly.type
_entity_poly.pdbx_seq_one_letter_code
_entity_poly.pdbx_strand_id
1 'polypeptide(L)'
;MYYNKFGSVSPIKWFILLCLPLTASIICTACNNAYAAAASVDGISYDNTVSSQPEEVPDITEETTAATTEEVKPAPEPEPEPDYTITDAMYKYFDQFALVGDSVCSGFASAGYFKQENNLARPSIAAWNIHQFLITSGNLSTDVLVHLYNKQPKYVLFSMGLNDVNLTTKEQFVENYMQLLYQCKQASPNSEFIIMAVTPVRSKFCKNEKIDEYNSALRYAIENCYYSHYHFVDPTDLLKGSDNKLKEKYAFEDGTHLEMSGMKVCLWYMYNQNIRYDFTDDELKDPKCPDISQYEYLY
;
A
#
# COMPACT_ATOMS: atom_id res chain seq x y z
N MET A 1 16.24 -38.08 -50.67
CA MET A 1 16.56 -38.53 -49.31
C MET A 1 16.70 -37.26 -48.45
N TYR A 2 15.59 -36.77 -47.85
CA TYR A 2 15.59 -35.63 -46.96
C TYR A 2 15.03 -36.06 -45.62
N TYR A 3 15.84 -36.00 -44.58
CA TYR A 3 15.43 -36.27 -43.19
C TYR A 3 14.96 -34.98 -42.54
N ASN A 4 13.70 -34.93 -42.17
CA ASN A 4 13.11 -33.91 -41.30
C ASN A 4 13.58 -34.12 -39.85
N LYS A 5 14.24 -33.15 -39.24
CA LYS A 5 14.42 -33.08 -37.78
C LYS A 5 13.26 -32.30 -37.16
N PHE A 6 12.33 -32.98 -36.53
CA PHE A 6 11.39 -32.37 -35.61
C PHE A 6 12.07 -32.25 -34.24
N GLY A 7 12.31 -31.02 -33.80
CA GLY A 7 12.76 -30.72 -32.45
C GLY A 7 11.62 -30.99 -31.43
N SER A 8 11.92 -31.74 -30.40
CA SER A 8 11.02 -32.04 -29.29
C SER A 8 10.67 -30.78 -28.50
N VAL A 9 9.42 -30.41 -28.47
CA VAL A 9 8.88 -29.36 -27.60
C VAL A 9 8.60 -29.97 -26.23
N SER A 10 9.19 -29.40 -25.19
CA SER A 10 9.06 -29.83 -23.78
C SER A 10 7.60 -29.80 -23.32
N PRO A 11 7.12 -30.80 -22.55
CA PRO A 11 5.71 -30.95 -22.13
C PRO A 11 5.26 -29.96 -21.04
N ILE A 12 6.13 -29.06 -20.56
CA ILE A 12 5.83 -28.16 -19.44
C ILE A 12 4.92 -26.97 -19.84
N LYS A 13 4.82 -26.66 -21.12
CA LYS A 13 4.00 -25.49 -21.57
C LYS A 13 2.48 -25.74 -21.58
N TRP A 14 2.00 -26.97 -21.38
CA TRP A 14 0.55 -27.30 -21.45
C TRP A 14 -0.16 -27.38 -20.11
N PHE A 15 0.55 -27.36 -18.98
CA PHE A 15 -0.09 -27.53 -17.66
C PHE A 15 -0.67 -26.22 -17.07
N ILE A 16 -0.25 -25.07 -17.54
CA ILE A 16 -0.71 -23.76 -17.00
C ILE A 16 -2.06 -23.31 -17.60
N LEU A 17 -2.48 -23.89 -18.72
CA LEU A 17 -3.71 -23.44 -19.43
C LEU A 17 -5.00 -24.17 -19.02
N LEU A 18 -4.94 -25.18 -18.16
CA LEU A 18 -6.09 -26.06 -17.86
C LEU A 18 -6.64 -25.96 -16.43
N CYS A 19 -6.09 -25.11 -15.56
CA CYS A 19 -6.57 -24.99 -14.16
C CYS A 19 -7.39 -23.70 -13.86
N LEU A 20 -7.78 -22.89 -14.84
CA LEU A 20 -8.39 -21.58 -14.59
C LEU A 20 -9.91 -21.40 -14.78
N PRO A 21 -10.77 -22.38 -15.07
CA PRO A 21 -12.19 -22.04 -15.14
C PRO A 21 -13.15 -22.80 -14.22
N LEU A 22 -12.78 -23.21 -13.00
CA LEU A 22 -13.73 -23.96 -12.16
C LEU A 22 -14.05 -23.36 -10.78
N THR A 23 -13.50 -22.25 -10.38
CA THR A 23 -13.81 -21.62 -9.08
C THR A 23 -14.56 -20.27 -9.14
N ALA A 24 -14.82 -19.73 -10.34
CA ALA A 24 -15.46 -18.42 -10.50
C ALA A 24 -16.99 -18.39 -10.42
N SER A 25 -17.67 -19.53 -10.24
CA SER A 25 -19.15 -19.58 -10.35
C SER A 25 -19.92 -19.70 -9.04
N ILE A 26 -19.28 -19.73 -7.87
CA ILE A 26 -20.01 -19.97 -6.59
C ILE A 26 -20.07 -18.73 -5.69
N ILE A 27 -19.30 -17.67 -5.94
CA ILE A 27 -19.24 -16.49 -5.04
C ILE A 27 -20.15 -15.33 -5.47
N CYS A 28 -20.77 -15.38 -6.64
CA CYS A 28 -21.54 -14.24 -7.17
C CYS A 28 -22.97 -14.07 -6.60
N THR A 29 -23.47 -14.98 -5.75
CA THR A 29 -24.86 -14.88 -5.23
C THR A 29 -24.95 -14.25 -3.83
N ALA A 30 -23.85 -14.17 -3.09
CA ALA A 30 -23.86 -13.61 -1.73
C ALA A 30 -23.63 -12.10 -1.66
N CYS A 31 -22.99 -11.50 -2.68
CA CYS A 31 -22.66 -10.06 -2.67
C CYS A 31 -23.79 -9.13 -3.12
N ASN A 32 -24.82 -9.62 -3.82
CA ASN A 32 -25.94 -8.77 -4.27
C ASN A 32 -26.95 -8.42 -3.18
N ASN A 33 -26.96 -9.10 -2.04
CA ASN A 33 -27.92 -8.83 -0.97
C ASN A 33 -27.41 -7.84 0.09
N ALA A 34 -26.12 -7.49 0.10
CA ALA A 34 -25.57 -6.55 1.07
C ALA A 34 -25.76 -5.07 0.65
N TYR A 35 -25.95 -4.78 -0.64
CA TYR A 35 -26.14 -3.41 -1.15
C TYR A 35 -27.56 -2.88 -1.03
N ALA A 36 -28.57 -3.75 -0.82
CA ALA A 36 -29.96 -3.36 -0.72
C ALA A 36 -30.43 -3.02 0.72
N ALA A 37 -29.63 -3.33 1.75
CA ALA A 37 -30.00 -3.15 3.14
C ALA A 37 -29.53 -1.83 3.77
N ALA A 38 -28.75 -1.00 3.08
CA ALA A 38 -28.21 0.25 3.62
C ALA A 38 -29.03 1.51 3.27
N ALA A 39 -30.16 1.38 2.57
CA ALA A 39 -30.91 2.52 2.03
C ALA A 39 -32.25 2.82 2.74
N SER A 40 -32.54 2.22 3.90
CA SER A 40 -33.80 2.54 4.62
C SER A 40 -33.63 2.48 6.13
N VAL A 41 -33.11 3.54 6.73
CA VAL A 41 -33.41 3.92 8.11
C VAL A 41 -33.52 5.45 8.17
N ASP A 42 -34.67 5.96 7.78
CA ASP A 42 -35.16 7.28 8.20
C ASP A 42 -35.94 7.12 9.52
N GLY A 43 -35.70 8.02 10.47
CA GLY A 43 -36.61 8.34 11.52
C GLY A 43 -36.23 7.86 12.93
N ILE A 44 -35.34 8.58 13.60
CA ILE A 44 -35.38 8.69 15.08
C ILE A 44 -35.37 10.17 15.45
N SER A 45 -36.52 10.63 15.90
CA SER A 45 -36.74 11.95 16.50
C SER A 45 -36.22 11.94 17.95
N TYR A 46 -35.30 12.86 18.28
CA TYR A 46 -34.89 13.11 19.66
C TYR A 46 -35.70 14.25 20.25
N ASP A 47 -36.48 13.91 21.29
CA ASP A 47 -37.21 14.86 22.13
C ASP A 47 -36.23 15.50 23.12
N ASN A 48 -36.10 16.83 23.05
CA ASN A 48 -35.28 17.64 23.94
C ASN A 48 -36.19 18.20 25.07
N THR A 49 -36.13 17.58 26.25
CA THR A 49 -36.55 18.25 27.45
C THR A 49 -35.46 18.20 28.52
N VAL A 50 -34.70 19.30 28.62
CA VAL A 50 -33.77 19.52 29.73
C VAL A 50 -34.41 20.46 30.73
N SER A 51 -34.70 19.93 31.90
CA SER A 51 -35.13 20.68 33.10
C SER A 51 -33.91 21.34 33.75
N SER A 52 -33.97 22.64 33.89
CA SER A 52 -32.98 23.47 34.58
C SER A 52 -33.25 23.54 36.08
N GLN A 53 -32.34 23.14 36.93
CA GLN A 53 -32.21 23.62 38.30
C GLN A 53 -30.82 24.17 38.58
N PRO A 54 -30.69 25.29 39.31
CA PRO A 54 -29.39 25.91 39.60
C PRO A 54 -28.77 25.32 40.87
N GLU A 55 -27.53 24.87 40.79
CA GLU A 55 -26.69 24.55 41.96
C GLU A 55 -25.87 25.78 42.38
N GLU A 56 -25.87 26.00 43.68
CA GLU A 56 -25.16 27.09 44.38
C GLU A 56 -23.63 26.94 44.25
N VAL A 57 -22.97 28.09 44.02
CA VAL A 57 -21.49 28.25 43.96
C VAL A 57 -20.99 28.49 45.41
N PRO A 58 -20.03 27.71 45.92
CA PRO A 58 -19.31 28.09 47.13
C PRO A 58 -18.24 29.10 46.85
N ASP A 59 -18.22 30.15 47.63
CA ASP A 59 -17.27 31.24 47.73
C ASP A 59 -15.90 30.69 48.12
N ILE A 60 -14.88 30.85 47.25
CA ILE A 60 -13.51 30.48 47.57
C ILE A 60 -12.67 31.76 47.58
N THR A 61 -12.24 32.12 48.75
CA THR A 61 -11.29 33.17 49.10
C THR A 61 -10.01 33.08 48.25
N GLU A 62 -9.62 34.23 47.68
CA GLU A 62 -8.35 34.43 46.97
C GLU A 62 -7.15 34.26 47.95
N GLU A 63 -6.36 33.22 47.68
CA GLU A 63 -5.00 33.10 48.23
C GLU A 63 -4.02 33.50 47.14
N THR A 64 -3.40 34.65 47.29
CA THR A 64 -2.42 35.22 46.37
C THR A 64 -1.10 34.44 46.48
N THR A 65 -0.89 33.47 45.61
CA THR A 65 0.40 32.81 45.46
C THR A 65 1.21 33.56 44.39
N ALA A 66 2.36 34.06 44.81
CA ALA A 66 3.33 34.72 43.91
C ALA A 66 3.79 33.75 42.83
N ALA A 67 3.41 34.01 41.56
CA ALA A 67 3.85 33.26 40.41
C ALA A 67 5.35 33.56 40.17
N THR A 68 6.19 32.56 40.43
CA THR A 68 7.57 32.54 39.94
C THR A 68 7.50 32.35 38.41
N THR A 69 7.85 33.38 37.68
CA THR A 69 7.98 33.33 36.21
C THR A 69 9.17 32.48 35.86
N GLU A 70 8.95 31.18 35.60
CA GLU A 70 9.94 30.36 34.93
C GLU A 70 10.16 30.90 33.51
N GLU A 71 11.39 31.27 33.23
CA GLU A 71 11.86 31.71 31.91
C GLU A 71 11.70 30.54 30.92
N VAL A 72 10.63 30.56 30.11
CA VAL A 72 10.36 29.56 29.08
C VAL A 72 11.47 29.66 28.05
N LYS A 73 12.43 28.74 28.12
CA LYS A 73 13.49 28.59 27.11
C LYS A 73 12.81 28.43 25.72
N PRO A 74 13.16 29.25 24.71
CA PRO A 74 12.55 29.14 23.40
C PRO A 74 12.70 27.69 22.89
N ALA A 75 11.63 27.13 22.32
CA ALA A 75 11.69 25.84 21.67
C ALA A 75 12.76 25.86 20.58
N PRO A 76 13.56 24.78 20.43
CA PRO A 76 14.57 24.72 19.38
C PRO A 76 13.90 24.98 18.01
N GLU A 77 14.56 25.78 17.19
CA GLU A 77 14.13 26.05 15.82
C GLU A 77 14.06 24.73 15.05
N PRO A 78 12.96 24.46 14.32
CA PRO A 78 12.81 23.19 13.60
C PRO A 78 13.96 23.03 12.60
N GLU A 79 14.57 21.86 12.59
CA GLU A 79 15.62 21.52 11.62
C GLU A 79 15.07 21.68 10.19
N PRO A 80 15.90 22.21 9.25
CA PRO A 80 15.47 22.36 7.86
C PRO A 80 15.12 21.00 7.26
N GLU A 81 13.99 20.94 6.52
CA GLU A 81 13.60 19.70 5.83
C GLU A 81 14.67 19.30 4.79
N PRO A 82 14.88 18.00 4.56
CA PRO A 82 15.74 17.52 3.48
C PRO A 82 15.33 18.05 2.11
N ASP A 83 16.27 18.14 1.20
CA ASP A 83 15.95 18.39 -0.21
C ASP A 83 15.45 17.09 -0.87
N TYR A 84 14.16 17.04 -1.20
CA TYR A 84 13.50 15.92 -1.84
C TYR A 84 13.57 15.95 -3.38
N THR A 85 14.50 16.68 -3.96
CA THR A 85 14.68 16.75 -5.41
C THR A 85 15.02 15.38 -5.97
N ILE A 86 14.27 14.94 -7.00
CA ILE A 86 14.53 13.68 -7.70
C ILE A 86 15.65 13.89 -8.71
N THR A 87 16.74 13.18 -8.52
CA THR A 87 17.94 13.27 -9.35
C THR A 87 17.92 12.30 -10.54
N ASP A 88 18.78 12.52 -11.53
CA ASP A 88 18.95 11.59 -12.66
C ASP A 88 19.33 10.16 -12.22
N ALA A 89 20.07 10.03 -11.11
CA ALA A 89 20.40 8.73 -10.54
C ALA A 89 19.17 8.00 -10.02
N MET A 90 18.24 8.75 -9.38
CA MET A 90 16.97 8.20 -8.92
C MET A 90 16.07 7.79 -10.08
N TYR A 91 15.98 8.58 -11.16
CA TYR A 91 15.24 8.19 -12.36
C TYR A 91 15.79 6.89 -12.98
N LYS A 92 17.12 6.75 -13.09
CA LYS A 92 17.74 5.50 -13.58
C LYS A 92 17.45 4.29 -12.68
N TYR A 93 17.31 4.50 -11.37
CA TYR A 93 16.91 3.46 -10.45
C TYR A 93 15.44 3.08 -10.68
N PHE A 94 14.54 4.06 -10.75
CA PHE A 94 13.10 3.85 -10.96
C PHE A 94 12.77 3.23 -12.33
N ASP A 95 13.60 3.42 -13.36
CA ASP A 95 13.46 2.79 -14.67
C ASP A 95 13.45 1.25 -14.62
N GLN A 96 13.92 0.67 -13.53
CA GLN A 96 14.03 -0.78 -13.34
C GLN A 96 12.79 -1.39 -12.64
N PHE A 97 11.79 -0.56 -12.29
CA PHE A 97 10.63 -0.96 -11.52
C PHE A 97 9.41 -1.27 -12.37
N ALA A 98 8.59 -2.22 -11.87
CA ALA A 98 7.16 -2.25 -12.13
C ALA A 98 6.41 -1.73 -10.90
N LEU A 99 5.26 -1.08 -11.14
CA LEU A 99 4.39 -0.57 -10.08
C LEU A 99 3.17 -1.48 -9.95
N VAL A 100 2.84 -1.88 -8.73
CA VAL A 100 1.62 -2.64 -8.41
C VAL A 100 0.91 -1.89 -7.27
N GLY A 101 -0.35 -1.51 -7.49
CA GLY A 101 -1.04 -0.77 -6.44
C GLY A 101 -2.32 -0.08 -6.86
N ASP A 102 -2.76 0.83 -6.01
CA ASP A 102 -3.98 1.59 -6.15
C ASP A 102 -3.78 2.94 -6.87
N SER A 103 -4.68 3.90 -6.66
CA SER A 103 -4.61 5.24 -7.28
C SER A 103 -3.39 6.05 -6.82
N VAL A 104 -2.95 5.88 -5.57
CA VAL A 104 -1.75 6.55 -5.05
C VAL A 104 -0.52 6.05 -5.80
N CYS A 105 -0.39 4.74 -5.97
CA CYS A 105 0.68 4.11 -6.74
C CYS A 105 0.68 4.57 -8.20
N SER A 106 -0.50 4.56 -8.84
CA SER A 106 -0.66 5.03 -10.23
C SER A 106 -0.25 6.49 -10.39
N GLY A 107 -0.41 7.31 -9.36
CA GLY A 107 0.01 8.69 -9.31
C GLY A 107 1.49 8.90 -9.59
N PHE A 108 2.37 8.02 -9.11
CA PHE A 108 3.82 8.11 -9.35
C PHE A 108 4.17 8.02 -10.85
N ALA A 109 3.51 7.12 -11.59
CA ALA A 109 3.72 7.01 -13.03
C ALA A 109 3.07 8.18 -13.79
N SER A 110 1.88 8.62 -13.36
CA SER A 110 1.19 9.77 -13.96
C SER A 110 1.98 11.08 -13.80
N ALA A 111 2.71 11.21 -12.69
CA ALA A 111 3.64 12.33 -12.44
C ALA A 111 4.98 12.22 -13.20
N GLY A 112 5.20 11.14 -13.96
CA GLY A 112 6.39 10.94 -14.78
C GLY A 112 7.62 10.41 -14.05
N TYR A 113 7.48 9.91 -12.82
CA TYR A 113 8.60 9.31 -12.08
C TYR A 113 8.94 7.89 -12.54
N PHE A 114 7.97 7.18 -13.09
CA PHE A 114 8.12 5.82 -13.62
C PHE A 114 7.60 5.75 -15.06
N LYS A 115 8.07 4.78 -15.83
CA LYS A 115 7.60 4.52 -17.18
C LYS A 115 6.17 4.00 -17.18
N GLN A 116 5.32 4.55 -18.04
CA GLN A 116 3.91 4.16 -18.13
C GLN A 116 3.72 2.68 -18.52
N GLU A 117 4.59 2.13 -19.36
CA GLU A 117 4.57 0.71 -19.70
C GLU A 117 4.86 -0.23 -18.51
N ASN A 118 5.40 0.29 -17.41
CA ASN A 118 5.68 -0.45 -16.18
C ASN A 118 4.64 -0.17 -15.07
N ASN A 119 3.65 0.67 -15.35
CA ASN A 119 2.56 0.95 -14.41
C ASN A 119 1.52 -0.17 -14.47
N LEU A 120 1.52 -1.04 -13.46
CA LEU A 120 0.52 -2.06 -13.24
C LEU A 120 -0.45 -1.67 -12.10
N ALA A 121 -0.38 -0.43 -11.63
CA ALA A 121 -1.30 0.11 -10.64
C ALA A 121 -2.57 0.64 -11.31
N ARG A 122 -3.69 0.61 -10.57
CA ARG A 122 -4.99 1.05 -11.04
C ARG A 122 -5.85 1.59 -9.88
N PRO A 123 -6.65 2.65 -10.09
CA PRO A 123 -7.65 3.08 -9.11
C PRO A 123 -8.59 1.95 -8.69
N SER A 124 -9.04 1.99 -7.44
CA SER A 124 -9.97 1.04 -6.80
C SER A 124 -9.42 -0.37 -6.55
N ILE A 125 -8.16 -0.62 -6.85
CA ILE A 125 -7.49 -1.86 -6.45
C ILE A 125 -7.22 -1.84 -4.95
N ALA A 126 -7.42 -3.00 -4.32
CA ALA A 126 -7.08 -3.36 -2.97
C ALA A 126 -6.36 -4.72 -2.98
N ALA A 127 -5.69 -5.09 -1.90
CA ALA A 127 -4.98 -6.38 -1.86
C ALA A 127 -5.94 -7.58 -2.05
N TRP A 128 -7.18 -7.48 -1.54
CA TRP A 128 -8.18 -8.55 -1.62
C TRP A 128 -8.86 -8.69 -3.00
N ASN A 129 -8.83 -7.64 -3.86
CA ASN A 129 -9.61 -7.64 -5.10
C ASN A 129 -8.77 -7.50 -6.38
N ILE A 130 -7.45 -7.43 -6.29
CA ILE A 130 -6.57 -7.09 -7.43
C ILE A 130 -6.78 -8.02 -8.62
N HIS A 131 -7.02 -9.32 -8.39
CA HIS A 131 -7.28 -10.33 -9.43
C HIS A 131 -8.66 -10.22 -10.09
N GLN A 132 -9.53 -9.33 -9.60
CA GLN A 132 -10.82 -9.05 -10.24
C GLN A 132 -10.69 -8.00 -11.36
N PHE A 133 -9.50 -7.41 -11.52
CA PHE A 133 -9.25 -6.34 -12.48
C PHE A 133 -8.28 -6.78 -13.57
N LEU A 134 -8.62 -6.43 -14.80
CA LEU A 134 -7.66 -6.44 -15.89
C LEU A 134 -6.86 -5.14 -15.86
N ILE A 135 -5.55 -5.26 -15.89
CA ILE A 135 -4.59 -4.16 -15.94
C ILE A 135 -4.12 -4.04 -17.40
N THR A 136 -4.16 -2.84 -17.94
CA THR A 136 -3.67 -2.57 -19.30
C THR A 136 -2.29 -1.95 -19.23
N SER A 137 -1.31 -2.62 -19.84
CA SER A 137 0.06 -2.13 -20.00
C SER A 137 0.53 -2.39 -21.43
N GLY A 138 0.79 -1.32 -22.17
CA GLY A 138 1.00 -1.40 -23.62
C GLY A 138 -0.25 -1.94 -24.33
N ASN A 139 -0.09 -2.98 -25.14
CA ASN A 139 -1.18 -3.62 -25.90
C ASN A 139 -1.82 -4.82 -25.17
N LEU A 140 -1.39 -5.11 -23.94
CA LEU A 140 -1.85 -6.26 -23.17
C LEU A 140 -2.74 -5.81 -22.02
N SER A 141 -3.96 -6.38 -21.95
CA SER A 141 -4.90 -6.21 -20.84
C SER A 141 -5.14 -7.56 -20.19
N THR A 142 -4.62 -7.77 -18.98
CA THR A 142 -4.65 -9.06 -18.27
C THR A 142 -4.47 -8.88 -16.76
N ASP A 143 -4.43 -9.98 -16.01
CA ASP A 143 -4.11 -10.00 -14.58
C ASP A 143 -2.68 -9.52 -14.30
N VAL A 144 -2.46 -8.95 -13.12
CA VAL A 144 -1.15 -8.44 -12.66
C VAL A 144 -0.05 -9.49 -12.69
N LEU A 145 -0.36 -10.74 -12.35
CA LEU A 145 0.61 -11.84 -12.34
C LEU A 145 1.13 -12.17 -13.73
N VAL A 146 0.25 -12.12 -14.75
CA VAL A 146 0.65 -12.33 -16.15
C VAL A 146 1.59 -11.22 -16.62
N HIS A 147 1.32 -9.96 -16.22
CA HIS A 147 2.22 -8.85 -16.51
C HIS A 147 3.59 -9.05 -15.85
N LEU A 148 3.64 -9.39 -14.57
CA LEU A 148 4.89 -9.64 -13.85
C LEU A 148 5.66 -10.81 -14.46
N TYR A 149 4.97 -11.90 -14.80
CA TYR A 149 5.58 -13.06 -15.46
C TYR A 149 6.23 -12.68 -16.80
N ASN A 150 5.59 -11.83 -17.59
CA ASN A 150 6.11 -11.41 -18.89
C ASN A 150 7.24 -10.36 -18.78
N LYS A 151 7.17 -9.49 -17.77
CA LYS A 151 8.12 -8.36 -17.64
C LYS A 151 9.39 -8.73 -16.89
N GLN A 152 9.32 -9.60 -15.88
CA GLN A 152 10.43 -9.97 -14.99
C GLN A 152 11.24 -8.73 -14.55
N PRO A 153 10.61 -7.72 -13.90
CA PRO A 153 11.29 -6.51 -13.49
C PRO A 153 12.32 -6.81 -12.39
N LYS A 154 13.38 -6.00 -12.27
CA LYS A 154 14.32 -6.14 -11.14
C LYS A 154 13.68 -5.78 -9.81
N TYR A 155 12.81 -4.77 -9.82
CA TYR A 155 12.12 -4.28 -8.63
C TYR A 155 10.63 -4.21 -8.90
N VAL A 156 9.84 -4.51 -7.89
CA VAL A 156 8.39 -4.26 -7.88
C VAL A 156 8.05 -3.38 -6.68
N LEU A 157 7.53 -2.19 -6.96
CA LEU A 157 6.99 -1.32 -5.91
C LEU A 157 5.52 -1.64 -5.70
N PHE A 158 5.19 -2.05 -4.48
CA PHE A 158 3.82 -2.18 -4.00
C PHE A 158 3.45 -0.93 -3.21
N SER A 159 2.44 -0.21 -3.64
CA SER A 159 1.88 0.94 -2.92
C SER A 159 0.36 0.87 -3.01
N MET A 160 -0.25 0.25 -2.00
CA MET A 160 -1.70 0.05 -1.90
C MET A 160 -2.10 -0.21 -0.45
N GLY A 161 -3.39 -0.19 -0.20
CA GLY A 161 -3.96 -0.52 1.11
C GLY A 161 -4.96 0.53 1.58
N LEU A 162 -4.96 1.73 1.02
CA LEU A 162 -5.92 2.76 1.39
C LEU A 162 -7.37 2.31 1.14
N ASN A 163 -7.60 1.54 0.07
CA ASN A 163 -8.90 0.94 -0.23
C ASN A 163 -9.24 -0.23 0.71
N ASP A 164 -8.24 -0.90 1.26
CA ASP A 164 -8.43 -2.02 2.20
C ASP A 164 -8.84 -1.52 3.59
N VAL A 165 -8.22 -0.43 4.08
CA VAL A 165 -8.35 0.05 5.47
C VAL A 165 -9.80 0.21 5.93
N ASN A 166 -10.73 0.61 5.06
CA ASN A 166 -12.13 0.77 5.42
C ASN A 166 -12.99 -0.48 5.16
N LEU A 167 -12.50 -1.46 4.38
CA LEU A 167 -13.28 -2.59 3.89
C LEU A 167 -12.92 -3.93 4.53
N THR A 168 -11.73 -4.03 5.12
CA THR A 168 -11.23 -5.27 5.74
C THR A 168 -10.89 -5.05 7.22
N THR A 169 -10.69 -6.13 7.96
CA THR A 169 -9.99 -6.07 9.24
C THR A 169 -8.48 -5.99 9.00
N LYS A 170 -7.74 -5.62 10.03
CA LYS A 170 -6.28 -5.55 9.97
C LYS A 170 -5.65 -6.91 9.62
N GLU A 171 -6.18 -7.98 10.21
CA GLU A 171 -5.75 -9.36 9.98
C GLU A 171 -6.00 -9.78 8.54
N GLN A 172 -7.22 -9.53 8.02
CA GLN A 172 -7.58 -9.79 6.63
C GLN A 172 -6.72 -9.01 5.64
N PHE A 173 -6.39 -7.75 5.96
CA PHE A 173 -5.51 -6.94 5.14
C PHE A 173 -4.12 -7.56 5.03
N VAL A 174 -3.51 -7.94 6.16
CA VAL A 174 -2.18 -8.57 6.18
C VAL A 174 -2.21 -9.89 5.42
N GLU A 175 -3.21 -10.74 5.66
CA GLU A 175 -3.38 -12.02 4.97
C GLU A 175 -3.45 -11.83 3.45
N ASN A 176 -4.36 -10.99 2.97
CA ASN A 176 -4.53 -10.71 1.55
C ASN A 176 -3.25 -10.16 0.92
N TYR A 177 -2.56 -9.26 1.64
CA TYR A 177 -1.34 -8.65 1.14
C TYR A 177 -0.20 -9.67 1.02
N MET A 178 0.01 -10.48 2.05
CA MET A 178 1.05 -11.52 2.05
C MET A 178 0.78 -12.60 0.99
N GLN A 179 -0.50 -12.97 0.79
CA GLN A 179 -0.89 -13.87 -0.29
C GLN A 179 -0.59 -13.27 -1.67
N LEU A 180 -0.92 -11.99 -1.89
CA LEU A 180 -0.59 -11.29 -3.13
C LEU A 180 0.92 -11.27 -3.38
N LEU A 181 1.72 -10.92 -2.37
CA LEU A 181 3.18 -10.90 -2.47
C LEU A 181 3.73 -12.28 -2.84
N TYR A 182 3.23 -13.35 -2.22
CA TYR A 182 3.59 -14.72 -2.55
C TYR A 182 3.28 -15.08 -4.01
N GLN A 183 2.08 -14.76 -4.50
CA GLN A 183 1.68 -15.02 -5.89
C GLN A 183 2.53 -14.21 -6.87
N CYS A 184 2.77 -12.93 -6.58
CA CYS A 184 3.65 -12.08 -7.39
C CYS A 184 5.08 -12.63 -7.42
N LYS A 185 5.58 -13.16 -6.30
CA LYS A 185 6.90 -13.78 -6.22
C LYS A 185 7.00 -15.05 -7.05
N GLN A 186 5.94 -15.85 -7.12
CA GLN A 186 5.91 -16.99 -8.03
C GLN A 186 5.92 -16.56 -9.50
N ALA A 187 5.24 -15.46 -9.83
CA ALA A 187 5.22 -14.92 -11.19
C ALA A 187 6.54 -14.27 -11.61
N SER A 188 7.24 -13.60 -10.67
CA SER A 188 8.52 -12.91 -10.90
C SER A 188 9.53 -13.24 -9.79
N PRO A 189 10.09 -14.45 -9.79
CA PRO A 189 10.88 -14.97 -8.68
C PRO A 189 12.20 -14.24 -8.44
N ASN A 190 12.70 -13.52 -9.40
CA ASN A 190 13.97 -12.78 -9.33
C ASN A 190 13.76 -11.27 -9.16
N SER A 191 12.67 -10.84 -8.57
CA SER A 191 12.41 -9.42 -8.26
C SER A 191 12.62 -9.12 -6.79
N GLU A 192 13.23 -7.97 -6.49
CA GLU A 192 13.15 -7.33 -5.18
C GLU A 192 11.78 -6.69 -5.01
N PHE A 193 11.09 -6.96 -3.93
CA PHE A 193 9.76 -6.44 -3.65
C PHE A 193 9.85 -5.36 -2.59
N ILE A 194 9.49 -4.14 -2.97
CA ILE A 194 9.48 -2.99 -2.08
C ILE A 194 8.03 -2.66 -1.74
N ILE A 195 7.68 -2.78 -0.49
CA ILE A 195 6.33 -2.56 0.05
C ILE A 195 6.31 -1.22 0.75
N MET A 196 5.66 -0.24 0.14
CA MET A 196 5.50 1.08 0.73
C MET A 196 4.31 1.11 1.67
N ALA A 197 4.51 1.67 2.85
CA ALA A 197 3.45 1.91 3.82
C ALA A 197 2.27 2.67 3.20
N VAL A 198 1.06 2.35 3.63
CA VAL A 198 -0.14 3.11 3.27
C VAL A 198 0.03 4.55 3.71
N THR A 199 -0.12 5.49 2.79
CA THR A 199 0.12 6.91 3.05
C THR A 199 -0.95 7.52 3.95
N PRO A 200 -0.59 8.48 4.83
CA PRO A 200 -1.57 9.19 5.63
C PRO A 200 -2.50 10.03 4.75
N VAL A 201 -3.65 10.39 5.28
CA VAL A 201 -4.63 11.24 4.61
C VAL A 201 -4.93 12.49 5.43
N ARG A 202 -5.41 13.55 4.78
CA ARG A 202 -5.97 14.75 5.40
C ARG A 202 -7.50 14.78 5.31
N SER A 203 -8.06 14.00 4.41
CA SER A 203 -9.50 13.85 4.21
C SER A 203 -10.17 13.10 5.37
N LYS A 204 -11.51 13.05 5.32
CA LYS A 204 -12.32 12.21 6.24
C LYS A 204 -12.50 10.78 5.73
N PHE A 205 -11.76 10.37 4.71
CA PHE A 205 -11.88 9.04 4.10
C PHE A 205 -11.64 7.92 5.09
N CYS A 206 -10.59 8.04 5.91
CA CYS A 206 -10.33 7.15 7.04
C CYS A 206 -9.56 7.89 8.14
N LYS A 207 -9.40 7.26 9.30
CA LYS A 207 -8.58 7.77 10.40
C LYS A 207 -7.13 7.34 10.21
N ASN A 208 -6.19 8.25 10.41
CA ASN A 208 -4.76 7.95 10.29
C ASN A 208 -4.28 6.95 11.35
N GLU A 209 -4.88 6.95 12.55
CA GLU A 209 -4.58 5.95 13.58
C GLU A 209 -4.86 4.52 13.08
N LYS A 210 -5.93 4.34 12.28
CA LYS A 210 -6.23 3.05 11.66
C LYS A 210 -5.22 2.69 10.58
N ILE A 211 -4.79 3.66 9.76
CA ILE A 211 -3.70 3.47 8.79
C ILE A 211 -2.42 3.03 9.51
N ASP A 212 -2.08 3.66 10.63
CA ASP A 212 -0.88 3.34 11.41
C ASP A 212 -0.92 1.92 11.97
N GLU A 213 -2.08 1.47 12.45
CA GLU A 213 -2.28 0.08 12.90
C GLU A 213 -2.08 -0.92 11.77
N TYR A 214 -2.60 -0.64 10.57
CA TYR A 214 -2.47 -1.50 9.40
C TYR A 214 -1.04 -1.54 8.89
N ASN A 215 -0.35 -0.39 8.84
CA ASN A 215 1.05 -0.31 8.49
C ASN A 215 1.94 -1.08 9.47
N SER A 216 1.68 -0.94 10.77
CA SER A 216 2.43 -1.65 11.82
C SER A 216 2.27 -3.16 11.70
N ALA A 217 1.06 -3.64 11.42
CA ALA A 217 0.79 -5.07 11.24
C ALA A 217 1.44 -5.62 9.97
N LEU A 218 1.37 -4.89 8.85
CA LEU A 218 2.00 -5.29 7.59
C LEU A 218 3.52 -5.28 7.71
N ARG A 219 4.10 -4.25 8.34
CA ARG A 219 5.53 -4.19 8.65
C ARG A 219 5.97 -5.42 9.42
N TYR A 220 5.27 -5.74 10.53
CA TYR A 220 5.58 -6.91 11.33
C TYR A 220 5.56 -8.21 10.52
N ALA A 221 4.56 -8.41 9.66
CA ALA A 221 4.46 -9.60 8.82
C ALA A 221 5.63 -9.69 7.82
N ILE A 222 6.04 -8.58 7.21
CA ILE A 222 7.13 -8.55 6.24
C ILE A 222 8.49 -8.75 6.92
N GLU A 223 8.76 -8.07 8.04
CA GLU A 223 10.03 -8.16 8.76
C GLU A 223 10.23 -9.53 9.41
N ASN A 224 9.15 -10.25 9.74
CA ASN A 224 9.21 -11.61 10.28
C ASN A 224 9.04 -12.70 9.21
N CYS A 225 8.84 -12.34 7.95
CA CYS A 225 8.92 -13.26 6.82
C CYS A 225 10.39 -13.60 6.56
N TYR A 226 10.71 -14.92 6.54
CA TYR A 226 12.07 -15.39 6.28
C TYR A 226 12.59 -15.11 4.86
N TYR A 227 11.83 -14.39 4.06
CA TYR A 227 12.20 -14.07 2.69
C TYR A 227 12.91 -12.72 2.62
N SER A 228 14.21 -12.73 2.32
CA SER A 228 15.10 -11.56 2.37
C SER A 228 14.83 -10.50 1.30
N HIS A 229 14.07 -10.82 0.25
CA HIS A 229 13.77 -9.92 -0.87
C HIS A 229 12.45 -9.17 -0.74
N TYR A 230 11.86 -9.12 0.47
CA TYR A 230 10.75 -8.24 0.82
C TYR A 230 11.26 -7.11 1.71
N HIS A 231 11.01 -5.87 1.29
CA HIS A 231 11.51 -4.67 1.96
C HIS A 231 10.33 -3.74 2.28
N PHE A 232 10.05 -3.55 3.56
CA PHE A 232 9.05 -2.57 3.98
C PHE A 232 9.69 -1.19 4.08
N VAL A 233 9.08 -0.18 3.43
CA VAL A 233 9.54 1.21 3.43
C VAL A 233 8.43 2.13 3.93
N ASP A 234 8.73 2.98 4.91
CA ASP A 234 7.74 3.79 5.61
C ASP A 234 8.10 5.27 5.64
N PRO A 235 7.66 6.05 4.65
CA PRO A 235 7.87 7.49 4.62
C PRO A 235 6.84 8.29 5.45
N THR A 236 5.93 7.63 6.19
CA THR A 236 4.76 8.28 6.78
C THR A 236 5.11 9.38 7.78
N ASP A 237 6.18 9.24 8.56
CA ASP A 237 6.63 10.26 9.51
C ASP A 237 7.07 11.57 8.81
N LEU A 238 7.64 11.47 7.62
CA LEU A 238 8.01 12.64 6.81
C LEU A 238 6.78 13.33 6.21
N LEU A 239 5.72 12.56 5.93
CA LEU A 239 4.48 13.04 5.32
C LEU A 239 3.53 13.67 6.33
N LYS A 240 3.54 13.24 7.59
CA LYS A 240 2.61 13.70 8.64
C LYS A 240 3.01 15.01 9.26
N GLY A 241 1.99 15.82 9.59
CA GLY A 241 2.12 16.96 10.48
C GLY A 241 1.95 16.57 11.95
N SER A 242 2.08 17.54 12.84
CA SER A 242 1.86 17.36 14.29
C SER A 242 0.43 16.96 14.66
N ASP A 243 -0.53 17.13 13.74
CA ASP A 243 -1.92 16.72 13.84
C ASP A 243 -2.17 15.27 13.38
N ASN A 244 -1.13 14.48 13.17
CA ASN A 244 -1.14 13.12 12.64
C ASN A 244 -1.79 12.99 11.26
N LYS A 245 -1.94 14.09 10.51
CA LYS A 245 -2.51 14.10 9.17
C LYS A 245 -1.44 14.34 8.11
N LEU A 246 -1.73 13.92 6.88
CA LEU A 246 -0.93 14.30 5.73
C LEU A 246 -0.74 15.82 5.72
N LYS A 247 0.50 16.33 5.67
CA LYS A 247 0.80 17.76 5.60
C LYS A 247 0.07 18.37 4.40
N GLU A 248 -0.50 19.56 4.57
CA GLU A 248 -1.28 20.24 3.53
C GLU A 248 -0.49 20.42 2.23
N LYS A 249 0.79 20.79 2.33
CA LYS A 249 1.69 20.95 1.17
C LYS A 249 1.97 19.65 0.39
N TYR A 250 1.62 18.48 0.95
CA TYR A 250 1.78 17.16 0.33
C TYR A 250 0.46 16.54 -0.11
N ALA A 251 -0.68 17.14 0.29
CA ALA A 251 -2.00 16.66 0.00
C ALA A 251 -2.54 17.28 -1.28
N PHE A 252 -3.08 16.44 -2.16
CA PHE A 252 -3.92 16.91 -3.26
C PHE A 252 -5.23 17.51 -2.72
N GLU A 253 -5.99 18.22 -3.54
CA GLU A 253 -7.21 18.94 -3.14
C GLU A 253 -8.24 18.05 -2.43
N ASP A 254 -8.30 16.77 -2.75
CA ASP A 254 -9.19 15.80 -2.10
C ASP A 254 -8.73 15.36 -0.70
N GLY A 255 -7.51 15.73 -0.31
CA GLY A 255 -6.90 15.39 0.97
C GLY A 255 -6.57 13.90 1.14
N THR A 256 -6.70 13.10 0.09
CA THR A 256 -6.47 11.64 0.09
C THR A 256 -5.26 11.28 -0.75
N HIS A 257 -5.16 11.83 -1.95
CA HIS A 257 -4.02 11.60 -2.84
C HIS A 257 -2.86 12.56 -2.53
N LEU A 258 -1.68 12.17 -3.01
CA LEU A 258 -0.47 12.97 -2.84
C LEU A 258 -0.32 14.00 -3.97
N GLU A 259 0.07 15.20 -3.62
CA GLU A 259 0.68 16.15 -4.54
C GLU A 259 2.07 15.68 -4.96
N MET A 260 2.61 16.23 -6.05
CA MET A 260 3.96 15.92 -6.53
C MET A 260 5.04 16.10 -5.45
N SER A 261 4.87 17.07 -4.56
CA SER A 261 5.76 17.31 -3.41
C SER A 261 5.76 16.14 -2.44
N GLY A 262 4.59 15.57 -2.11
CA GLY A 262 4.46 14.37 -1.27
C GLY A 262 4.99 13.11 -1.96
N MET A 263 4.76 12.97 -3.27
CA MET A 263 5.34 11.88 -4.06
C MET A 263 6.87 11.89 -4.03
N LYS A 264 7.50 13.06 -4.12
CA LYS A 264 8.96 13.22 -4.03
C LYS A 264 9.48 12.74 -2.67
N VAL A 265 8.79 13.06 -1.57
CA VAL A 265 9.16 12.56 -0.23
C VAL A 265 9.18 11.04 -0.19
N CYS A 266 8.12 10.38 -0.68
CA CYS A 266 8.04 8.92 -0.73
C CYS A 266 9.19 8.30 -1.54
N LEU A 267 9.45 8.83 -2.73
CA LEU A 267 10.45 8.30 -3.66
C LEU A 267 11.88 8.57 -3.17
N TRP A 268 12.12 9.76 -2.59
CA TRP A 268 13.39 10.10 -1.96
C TRP A 268 13.67 9.17 -0.77
N TYR A 269 12.67 8.94 0.09
CA TYR A 269 12.79 8.03 1.23
C TYR A 269 13.12 6.62 0.76
N MET A 270 12.35 6.08 -0.20
CA MET A 270 12.57 4.75 -0.77
C MET A 270 13.98 4.59 -1.35
N TYR A 271 14.45 5.56 -2.13
CA TYR A 271 15.79 5.52 -2.72
C TYR A 271 16.89 5.48 -1.67
N ASN A 272 16.75 6.25 -0.59
CA ASN A 272 17.73 6.33 0.50
C ASN A 272 17.76 5.11 1.42
N GLN A 273 16.82 4.14 1.26
CA GLN A 273 16.93 2.84 1.91
C GLN A 273 18.05 1.97 1.30
N ASN A 274 18.61 2.37 0.17
CA ASN A 274 19.71 1.67 -0.51
C ASN A 274 19.40 0.19 -0.82
N ILE A 275 18.13 -0.13 -1.11
CA ILE A 275 17.73 -1.48 -1.50
C ILE A 275 18.38 -1.81 -2.83
N ARG A 276 19.20 -2.86 -2.84
CA ARG A 276 19.95 -3.29 -4.01
C ARG A 276 19.36 -4.57 -4.58
N TYR A 277 19.52 -4.74 -5.88
CA TYR A 277 19.24 -6.01 -6.53
C TYR A 277 20.34 -7.00 -6.13
N ASP A 278 20.02 -7.92 -5.20
CA ASP A 278 20.99 -8.77 -4.50
C ASP A 278 20.63 -10.26 -4.62
N PHE A 279 20.37 -10.71 -5.84
CA PHE A 279 20.19 -12.13 -6.13
C PHE A 279 21.51 -12.79 -6.40
N THR A 280 21.80 -13.88 -5.69
CA THR A 280 22.95 -14.73 -5.95
C THR A 280 22.75 -15.54 -7.24
N ASP A 281 23.85 -16.01 -7.84
CA ASP A 281 23.80 -16.87 -9.05
C ASP A 281 22.98 -18.15 -8.82
N ASP A 282 22.97 -18.67 -7.59
CA ASP A 282 22.21 -19.88 -7.26
C ASP A 282 20.70 -19.58 -7.14
N GLU A 283 20.31 -18.45 -6.56
CA GLU A 283 18.91 -18.00 -6.52
C GLU A 283 18.37 -17.68 -7.92
N LEU A 284 19.19 -17.15 -8.82
CA LEU A 284 18.82 -16.91 -10.21
C LEU A 284 18.59 -18.21 -11.00
N LYS A 285 19.30 -19.29 -10.64
CA LYS A 285 19.15 -20.61 -11.28
C LYS A 285 17.98 -21.41 -10.72
N ASP A 286 17.74 -21.31 -9.40
CA ASP A 286 16.70 -22.05 -8.68
C ASP A 286 15.95 -21.08 -7.74
N PRO A 287 15.09 -20.22 -8.29
CA PRO A 287 14.41 -19.21 -7.50
C PRO A 287 13.44 -19.86 -6.52
N LYS A 288 13.65 -19.59 -5.23
CA LYS A 288 12.79 -20.06 -4.15
C LYS A 288 11.68 -19.08 -3.89
N CYS A 289 10.47 -19.61 -3.73
CA CYS A 289 9.37 -18.81 -3.19
C CYS A 289 9.49 -18.71 -1.66
N PRO A 290 9.04 -17.60 -1.05
CA PRO A 290 9.00 -17.47 0.39
C PRO A 290 8.15 -18.58 1.01
N ASP A 291 8.59 -19.07 2.17
CA ASP A 291 7.78 -19.99 2.98
C ASP A 291 6.67 -19.20 3.67
N ILE A 292 5.42 -19.47 3.30
CA ILE A 292 4.23 -18.86 3.90
C ILE A 292 3.50 -19.80 4.87
N SER A 293 4.05 -20.96 5.18
CA SER A 293 3.42 -21.95 6.08
C SER A 293 3.06 -21.34 7.44
N GLN A 294 3.83 -20.35 7.91
CA GLN A 294 3.51 -19.61 9.12
C GLN A 294 2.20 -18.81 9.05
N TYR A 295 1.63 -18.62 7.86
CA TYR A 295 0.35 -17.94 7.63
C TYR A 295 -0.78 -18.90 7.23
N GLU A 296 -0.54 -20.23 7.14
CA GLU A 296 -1.55 -21.22 6.78
C GLU A 296 -2.74 -21.23 7.75
N TYR A 297 -2.54 -20.80 9.01
CA TYR A 297 -3.61 -20.66 10.00
C TYR A 297 -4.52 -19.43 9.75
N LEU A 298 -4.20 -18.59 8.78
CA LEU A 298 -5.01 -17.44 8.37
C LEU A 298 -5.99 -17.78 7.22
N TYR A 299 -5.95 -19.03 6.70
CA TYR A 299 -6.82 -19.49 5.61
C TYR A 299 -7.98 -20.35 6.10
#